data_83c2ec581d66607983defd56d0c96a14
#
_entry.id   83c2ec581d66607983defd56d0c96a14
#
_cell.length_a   1.000
_cell.length_b   1.000
_cell.length_c   1.000
_cell.angle_alpha   90.00
_cell.angle_beta   90.00
_cell.angle_gamma   90.00
#
_symmetry.space_group_name_H-M   'P 1'
#
loop_
_entity.id
_entity.type
_entity.pdbx_description
1 polymer ?
#
loop_
_entity_poly.entity_id
_entity_poly.type
_entity_poly.pdbx_seq_one_letter_code
_entity_poly.pdbx_strand_id
1 'polypeptide(L)'
;EIDEGSAYVYKEYLTTTNPDVNAELRAIVDAYDREFSPALQPDPRKRGKRGSVLNISTVYYRTGEKYLSTLTIARVSYEEQQLSTAFTTRTWDLETGRRVTLADLFEDGAWETLAEGVRAHLTDIFPGEDHDSAAIDRLCAPEALVSADFTLSGMELTLHYAAGDIVPGKVTLTHARFFYPDLRVLMTETGLAATDNSRWKMVAVTFDDGPKDYPSTYTLDA
;
A
#
# COMPACT_ATOMS: atom_id res chain seq x y z
N GLU A 1 -28.32 -6.62 14.88
CA GLU A 1 -28.21 -8.09 15.15
C GLU A 1 -27.14 -8.63 14.21
N ILE A 2 -26.04 -9.11 14.79
CA ILE A 2 -24.99 -9.78 14.02
C ILE A 2 -25.49 -11.21 13.86
N ASP A 3 -25.82 -11.61 12.64
CA ASP A 3 -26.24 -12.96 12.35
C ASP A 3 -25.03 -13.89 12.52
N GLU A 4 -25.11 -14.79 13.51
CA GLU A 4 -24.02 -15.70 13.87
C GLU A 4 -23.73 -16.65 12.69
N GLY A 5 -22.53 -16.57 12.15
CA GLY A 5 -22.05 -17.37 11.02
C GLY A 5 -22.08 -16.67 9.66
N SER A 6 -22.48 -15.40 9.59
CA SER A 6 -22.52 -14.64 8.34
C SER A 6 -21.12 -14.21 7.87
N ALA A 7 -20.94 -14.10 6.57
CA ALA A 7 -19.80 -13.40 5.99
C ALA A 7 -19.94 -11.90 6.19
N TYR A 8 -18.81 -11.20 6.36
CA TYR A 8 -18.79 -9.77 6.59
C TYR A 8 -17.98 -9.06 5.51
N VAL A 9 -18.48 -7.89 5.08
CA VAL A 9 -17.78 -7.02 4.15
C VAL A 9 -17.63 -5.64 4.80
N TYR A 10 -16.38 -5.22 5.00
CA TYR A 10 -16.03 -3.88 5.44
C TYR A 10 -15.43 -3.12 4.26
N LYS A 11 -15.97 -1.93 3.98
CA LYS A 11 -15.52 -1.07 2.89
C LYS A 11 -15.32 0.35 3.41
N GLU A 12 -14.14 0.90 3.13
CA GLU A 12 -13.84 2.31 3.37
C GLU A 12 -13.83 3.06 2.05
N TYR A 13 -14.54 4.19 1.99
CA TYR A 13 -14.56 5.07 0.83
C TYR A 13 -13.87 6.39 1.18
N LEU A 14 -12.68 6.59 0.64
CA LEU A 14 -11.98 7.86 0.74
C LEU A 14 -12.66 8.88 -0.18
N THR A 15 -12.79 10.13 0.28
CA THR A 15 -13.30 11.25 -0.50
C THR A 15 -12.32 12.42 -0.47
N THR A 16 -12.22 13.11 -1.59
CA THR A 16 -11.37 14.28 -1.80
C THR A 16 -12.20 15.46 -2.31
N THR A 17 -11.56 16.58 -2.56
CA THR A 17 -12.20 17.73 -3.22
C THR A 17 -12.36 17.56 -4.73
N ASN A 18 -11.70 16.56 -5.33
CA ASN A 18 -11.75 16.30 -6.76
C ASN A 18 -12.75 15.16 -7.06
N PRO A 19 -13.84 15.42 -7.79
CA PRO A 19 -14.90 14.43 -8.06
C PRO A 19 -14.42 13.26 -8.94
N ASP A 20 -13.50 13.50 -9.88
CA ASP A 20 -12.99 12.45 -10.78
C ASP A 20 -12.12 11.45 -9.99
N VAL A 21 -11.28 11.96 -9.09
CA VAL A 21 -10.51 11.12 -8.15
C VAL A 21 -11.44 10.31 -7.25
N ASN A 22 -12.51 10.92 -6.75
CA ASN A 22 -13.50 10.22 -5.92
C ASN A 22 -14.21 9.09 -6.68
N ALA A 23 -14.54 9.34 -7.96
CA ALA A 23 -15.17 8.32 -8.81
C ALA A 23 -14.24 7.11 -9.01
N GLU A 24 -12.95 7.36 -9.25
CA GLU A 24 -11.95 6.31 -9.42
C GLU A 24 -11.70 5.53 -8.11
N LEU A 25 -11.54 6.22 -6.98
CA LEU A 25 -11.37 5.57 -5.67
C LEU A 25 -12.56 4.66 -5.34
N ARG A 26 -13.78 5.13 -5.59
CA ARG A 26 -14.99 4.32 -5.43
C ARG A 26 -14.98 3.10 -6.35
N ALA A 27 -14.60 3.28 -7.62
CA ALA A 27 -14.56 2.19 -8.59
C ALA A 27 -13.58 1.07 -8.18
N ILE A 28 -12.44 1.42 -7.56
CA ILE A 28 -11.48 0.44 -7.04
C ILE A 28 -12.11 -0.38 -5.92
N VAL A 29 -12.73 0.26 -4.92
CA VAL A 29 -13.38 -0.43 -3.79
C VAL A 29 -14.52 -1.32 -4.29
N ASP A 30 -15.36 -0.82 -5.19
CA ASP A 30 -16.48 -1.57 -5.76
C ASP A 30 -16.02 -2.74 -6.66
N ALA A 31 -14.85 -2.62 -7.29
CA ALA A 31 -14.24 -3.71 -8.06
C ALA A 31 -13.84 -4.86 -7.14
N TYR A 32 -13.14 -4.58 -6.05
CA TYR A 32 -12.77 -5.58 -5.06
C TYR A 32 -13.98 -6.23 -4.39
N ASP A 33 -15.01 -5.45 -4.08
CA ASP A 33 -16.25 -6.02 -3.54
C ASP A 33 -16.88 -7.02 -4.52
N ARG A 34 -17.01 -6.65 -5.80
CA ARG A 34 -17.55 -7.56 -6.83
C ARG A 34 -16.71 -8.81 -7.04
N GLU A 35 -15.38 -8.69 -6.92
CA GLU A 35 -14.45 -9.79 -7.12
C GLU A 35 -14.49 -10.79 -5.96
N PHE A 36 -14.42 -10.29 -4.72
CA PHE A 36 -14.21 -11.15 -3.56
C PHE A 36 -15.49 -11.52 -2.81
N SER A 37 -16.53 -10.70 -2.80
CA SER A 37 -17.76 -10.97 -2.04
C SER A 37 -18.45 -12.28 -2.44
N PRO A 38 -18.51 -12.69 -3.73
CA PRO A 38 -19.16 -13.94 -4.12
C PRO A 38 -18.47 -15.21 -3.58
N ALA A 39 -17.18 -15.12 -3.25
CA ALA A 39 -16.40 -16.24 -2.72
C ALA A 39 -16.49 -16.39 -1.19
N LEU A 40 -17.06 -15.40 -0.51
CA LEU A 40 -17.21 -15.42 0.94
C LEU A 40 -18.24 -16.45 1.36
N GLN A 41 -17.86 -17.33 2.28
CA GLN A 41 -18.74 -18.35 2.80
C GLN A 41 -19.18 -18.06 4.22
N PRO A 42 -20.48 -18.10 4.50
CA PRO A 42 -20.97 -18.16 5.87
C PRO A 42 -20.55 -19.50 6.47
N ASP A 43 -20.16 -19.53 7.75
CA ASP A 43 -19.95 -20.80 8.45
C ASP A 43 -21.20 -21.18 9.26
N PRO A 44 -22.08 -22.05 8.70
CA PRO A 44 -23.32 -22.44 9.37
C PRO A 44 -23.10 -23.34 10.58
N ARG A 45 -21.87 -23.82 10.83
CA ARG A 45 -21.57 -24.81 11.86
C ARG A 45 -21.09 -24.20 13.17
N LYS A 46 -20.73 -22.93 13.17
CA LYS A 46 -20.07 -22.30 14.31
C LYS A 46 -20.88 -21.13 14.87
N ARG A 47 -21.79 -21.45 15.80
CA ARG A 47 -22.45 -20.42 16.62
C ARG A 47 -21.39 -19.58 17.35
N GLY A 48 -21.43 -18.27 17.16
CA GLY A 48 -20.55 -17.30 17.84
C GLY A 48 -19.19 -17.08 17.20
N LYS A 49 -18.87 -17.66 16.02
CA LYS A 49 -17.66 -17.35 15.26
C LYS A 49 -18.00 -16.65 13.94
N ARG A 50 -17.16 -15.71 13.56
CA ARG A 50 -17.29 -14.99 12.28
C ARG A 50 -16.99 -15.95 11.13
N GLY A 51 -17.79 -15.91 10.08
CA GLY A 51 -17.48 -16.52 8.79
C GLY A 51 -16.32 -15.78 8.10
N SER A 52 -16.24 -15.89 6.77
CA SER A 52 -15.25 -15.13 6.01
C SER A 52 -15.45 -13.63 6.19
N VAL A 53 -14.35 -12.90 6.25
CA VAL A 53 -14.33 -11.43 6.33
C VAL A 53 -13.59 -10.89 5.12
N LEU A 54 -14.23 -10.02 4.37
CA LEU A 54 -13.58 -9.15 3.39
C LEU A 54 -13.41 -7.76 4.01
N ASN A 55 -12.17 -7.30 4.10
CA ASN A 55 -11.85 -5.94 4.52
C ASN A 55 -11.23 -5.21 3.33
N ILE A 56 -11.85 -4.12 2.89
CA ILE A 56 -11.34 -3.21 1.86
C ILE A 56 -11.08 -1.87 2.52
N SER A 57 -9.80 -1.52 2.68
CA SER A 57 -9.36 -0.30 3.33
C SER A 57 -8.36 0.46 2.46
N THR A 58 -8.28 1.77 2.66
CA THR A 58 -7.39 2.64 1.89
C THR A 58 -6.49 3.44 2.84
N VAL A 59 -5.18 3.20 2.73
CA VAL A 59 -4.16 4.08 3.31
C VAL A 59 -3.88 5.19 2.31
N TYR A 60 -3.72 6.42 2.79
CA TYR A 60 -3.48 7.56 1.93
C TYR A 60 -2.46 8.52 2.53
N TYR A 61 -1.76 9.22 1.63
CA TYR A 61 -0.75 10.20 1.95
C TYR A 61 -0.96 11.45 1.10
N ARG A 62 -0.89 12.62 1.73
CA ARG A 62 -0.77 13.90 1.04
C ARG A 62 0.71 14.24 0.96
N THR A 63 1.19 14.54 -0.25
CA THR A 63 2.59 14.87 -0.51
C THR A 63 2.69 16.06 -1.44
N GLY A 64 3.81 16.77 -1.41
CA GLY A 64 3.93 18.03 -2.11
C GLY A 64 2.80 18.98 -1.74
N GLU A 65 2.41 19.90 -2.63
CA GLU A 65 1.28 20.80 -2.38
C GLU A 65 -0.08 20.17 -2.71
N LYS A 66 -0.11 19.33 -3.76
CA LYS A 66 -1.34 18.93 -4.42
C LYS A 66 -1.47 17.43 -4.72
N TYR A 67 -0.51 16.63 -4.31
CA TYR A 67 -0.54 15.21 -4.65
C TYR A 67 -1.22 14.37 -3.55
N LEU A 68 -1.96 13.38 -3.99
CA LEU A 68 -2.53 12.34 -3.13
C LEU A 68 -2.05 11.00 -3.62
N SER A 69 -1.44 10.22 -2.74
CA SER A 69 -1.03 8.85 -3.00
C SER A 69 -1.81 7.88 -2.13
N THR A 70 -2.32 6.80 -2.70
CA THR A 70 -3.16 5.83 -1.99
C THR A 70 -2.71 4.40 -2.23
N LEU A 71 -2.94 3.56 -1.23
CA LEU A 71 -2.85 2.11 -1.29
C LEU A 71 -4.19 1.54 -0.80
N THR A 72 -5.02 1.05 -1.71
CA THR A 72 -6.25 0.34 -1.38
C THR A 72 -5.94 -1.15 -1.31
N ILE A 73 -6.31 -1.78 -0.20
CA ILE A 73 -6.02 -3.19 0.07
C ILE A 73 -7.34 -3.92 0.34
N ALA A 74 -7.55 -5.02 -0.36
CA ALA A 74 -8.61 -5.98 -0.09
C ALA A 74 -8.01 -7.23 0.55
N ARG A 75 -8.46 -7.57 1.76
CA ARG A 75 -8.03 -8.77 2.50
C ARG A 75 -9.22 -9.67 2.76
N VAL A 76 -9.07 -10.93 2.39
CA VAL A 76 -10.02 -11.98 2.76
C VAL A 76 -9.40 -12.81 3.87
N SER A 77 -10.13 -12.97 4.97
CA SER A 77 -9.72 -13.80 6.10
C SER A 77 -10.85 -14.72 6.54
N TYR A 78 -10.47 -15.82 7.18
CA TYR A 78 -11.37 -16.77 7.82
C TYR A 78 -10.73 -17.22 9.15
N GLU A 79 -11.45 -17.12 10.25
CA GLU A 79 -10.95 -17.50 11.59
C GLU A 79 -9.56 -16.90 11.92
N GLU A 80 -9.34 -15.62 11.63
CA GLU A 80 -8.07 -14.90 11.81
C GLU A 80 -6.96 -15.30 10.83
N GLN A 81 -7.15 -16.34 10.03
CA GLN A 81 -6.21 -16.68 8.98
C GLN A 81 -6.47 -15.84 7.73
N GLN A 82 -5.46 -15.12 7.27
CA GLN A 82 -5.51 -14.42 5.98
C GLN A 82 -5.41 -15.42 4.84
N LEU A 83 -6.42 -15.40 3.95
CA LEU A 83 -6.53 -16.32 2.82
C LEU A 83 -6.01 -15.70 1.52
N SER A 84 -6.25 -14.40 1.34
CA SER A 84 -5.80 -13.67 0.16
C SER A 84 -5.65 -12.18 0.45
N THR A 85 -4.83 -11.54 -0.36
CA THR A 85 -4.68 -10.07 -0.39
C THR A 85 -4.54 -9.63 -1.83
N ALA A 86 -5.31 -8.60 -2.19
CA ALA A 86 -5.12 -7.84 -3.41
C ALA A 86 -4.91 -6.36 -3.05
N PHE A 87 -4.24 -5.62 -3.92
CA PHE A 87 -4.00 -4.20 -3.69
C PHE A 87 -3.96 -3.42 -4.99
N THR A 88 -4.22 -2.14 -4.88
CA THR A 88 -4.10 -1.15 -5.97
C THR A 88 -3.50 0.11 -5.39
N THR A 89 -2.46 0.62 -6.02
CA THR A 89 -1.92 1.95 -5.70
C THR A 89 -2.37 2.96 -6.74
N ARG A 90 -2.55 4.21 -6.32
CA ARG A 90 -2.83 5.33 -7.20
C ARG A 90 -2.23 6.61 -6.62
N THR A 91 -1.65 7.39 -7.50
CA THR A 91 -1.20 8.74 -7.16
C THR A 91 -1.81 9.74 -8.14
N TRP A 92 -2.36 10.84 -7.62
CA TRP A 92 -2.99 11.89 -8.42
C TRP A 92 -2.43 13.27 -8.08
N ASP A 93 -2.42 14.13 -9.08
CA ASP A 93 -2.47 15.56 -8.92
C ASP A 93 -3.94 15.95 -8.65
N LEU A 94 -4.25 16.44 -7.45
CA LEU A 94 -5.64 16.74 -7.06
C LEU A 94 -6.21 17.99 -7.73
N GLU A 95 -5.37 18.89 -8.23
CA GLU A 95 -5.84 20.07 -8.96
C GLU A 95 -6.38 19.70 -10.33
N THR A 96 -5.69 18.80 -11.01
CA THR A 96 -6.02 18.40 -12.38
C THR A 96 -6.81 17.09 -12.45
N GLY A 97 -6.81 16.27 -11.40
CA GLY A 97 -7.31 14.90 -11.39
C GLY A 97 -6.44 13.91 -12.17
N ARG A 98 -5.32 14.35 -12.75
CA ARG A 98 -4.42 13.49 -13.53
C ARG A 98 -3.70 12.47 -12.66
N ARG A 99 -3.67 11.24 -13.12
CA ARG A 99 -2.80 10.21 -12.52
C ARG A 99 -1.33 10.56 -12.71
N VAL A 100 -0.55 10.26 -11.70
CA VAL A 100 0.91 10.36 -11.70
C VAL A 100 1.48 8.94 -11.66
N THR A 101 2.38 8.65 -12.58
CA THR A 101 3.06 7.36 -12.71
C THR A 101 4.52 7.50 -12.26
N LEU A 102 5.24 6.38 -12.09
CA LEU A 102 6.68 6.43 -11.81
C LEU A 102 7.46 7.09 -12.95
N ALA A 103 7.02 6.91 -14.20
CA ALA A 103 7.62 7.57 -15.35
C ALA A 103 7.45 9.10 -15.33
N ASP A 104 6.42 9.63 -14.65
CA ASP A 104 6.31 11.08 -14.44
C ASP A 104 7.28 11.59 -13.37
N LEU A 105 7.73 10.73 -12.46
CA LEU A 105 8.55 11.10 -11.31
C LEU A 105 10.06 11.00 -11.55
N PHE A 106 10.49 10.13 -12.47
CA PHE A 106 11.89 9.81 -12.67
C PHE A 106 12.36 10.06 -14.10
N GLU A 107 13.61 10.51 -14.22
CA GLU A 107 14.30 10.64 -15.50
C GLU A 107 14.58 9.24 -16.11
N ASP A 108 14.71 9.18 -17.42
CA ASP A 108 14.94 7.91 -18.15
C ASP A 108 16.17 7.13 -17.65
N GLY A 109 17.19 7.81 -17.18
CA GLY A 109 18.41 7.19 -16.64
C GLY A 109 18.31 6.63 -15.22
N ALA A 110 17.14 6.77 -14.55
CA ALA A 110 16.97 6.36 -13.16
C ALA A 110 16.72 4.86 -12.97
N TRP A 111 16.22 4.19 -14.01
CA TRP A 111 15.63 2.85 -13.88
C TRP A 111 16.62 1.77 -13.45
N GLU A 112 17.86 1.82 -13.92
CA GLU A 112 18.92 0.86 -13.53
C GLU A 112 19.26 1.01 -12.03
N THR A 113 19.41 2.24 -11.56
CA THR A 113 19.68 2.51 -10.14
C THR A 113 18.52 2.08 -9.25
N LEU A 114 17.27 2.35 -9.67
CA LEU A 114 16.07 1.88 -8.95
C LEU A 114 15.99 0.36 -8.94
N ALA A 115 16.31 -0.30 -10.07
CA ALA A 115 16.30 -1.75 -10.18
C ALA A 115 17.27 -2.42 -9.20
N GLU A 116 18.49 -1.88 -9.08
CA GLU A 116 19.49 -2.36 -8.11
C GLU A 116 19.01 -2.22 -6.67
N GLY A 117 18.44 -1.06 -6.33
CA GLY A 117 17.88 -0.80 -5.00
C GLY A 117 16.70 -1.71 -4.67
N VAL A 118 15.76 -1.91 -5.61
CA VAL A 118 14.62 -2.82 -5.43
C VAL A 118 15.12 -4.26 -5.23
N ARG A 119 16.05 -4.71 -6.05
CA ARG A 119 16.63 -6.05 -5.94
C ARG A 119 17.23 -6.29 -4.55
N ALA A 120 18.01 -5.35 -4.05
CA ALA A 120 18.60 -5.44 -2.73
C ALA A 120 17.52 -5.58 -1.64
N HIS A 121 16.48 -4.74 -1.69
CA HIS A 121 15.37 -4.81 -0.75
C HIS A 121 14.61 -6.14 -0.82
N LEU A 122 14.23 -6.60 -2.02
CA LEU A 122 13.43 -7.80 -2.17
C LEU A 122 14.19 -9.07 -1.79
N THR A 123 15.51 -9.09 -1.97
CA THR A 123 16.36 -10.21 -1.56
C THR A 123 16.47 -10.29 -0.02
N ASP A 124 16.46 -9.15 0.67
CA ASP A 124 16.72 -9.06 2.11
C ASP A 124 15.45 -9.21 2.97
N ILE A 125 14.26 -9.10 2.37
CA ILE A 125 13.01 -8.91 3.09
C ILE A 125 12.51 -10.19 3.81
N PHE A 126 12.91 -11.37 3.31
CA PHE A 126 12.57 -12.67 3.90
C PHE A 126 13.84 -13.50 4.12
N PRO A 127 14.71 -13.11 5.05
CA PRO A 127 15.97 -13.82 5.28
C PRO A 127 15.71 -15.27 5.67
N GLY A 128 16.41 -16.21 5.03
CA GLY A 128 16.29 -17.64 5.29
C GLY A 128 15.09 -18.34 4.62
N GLU A 129 14.30 -17.64 3.82
CA GLU A 129 13.26 -18.26 3.00
C GLU A 129 13.75 -18.49 1.55
N ASP A 130 13.16 -19.49 0.88
CA ASP A 130 13.43 -19.73 -0.54
C ASP A 130 12.73 -18.67 -1.39
N HIS A 131 13.52 -17.82 -2.06
CA HIS A 131 13.03 -16.80 -2.96
C HIS A 131 12.99 -17.31 -4.40
N ASP A 132 11.96 -16.93 -5.15
CA ASP A 132 11.98 -17.05 -6.61
C ASP A 132 12.86 -15.94 -7.19
N SER A 133 14.15 -16.23 -7.38
CA SER A 133 15.10 -15.28 -7.95
C SER A 133 14.72 -14.81 -9.36
N ALA A 134 14.08 -15.67 -10.15
CA ALA A 134 13.58 -15.30 -11.47
C ALA A 134 12.39 -14.33 -11.36
N ALA A 135 11.56 -14.44 -10.32
CA ALA A 135 10.52 -13.45 -10.06
C ALA A 135 11.12 -12.10 -9.63
N ILE A 136 12.12 -12.10 -8.75
CA ILE A 136 12.83 -10.87 -8.36
C ILE A 136 13.44 -10.21 -9.61
N ASP A 137 14.09 -10.98 -10.49
CA ASP A 137 14.65 -10.46 -11.74
C ASP A 137 13.60 -9.79 -12.63
N ARG A 138 12.43 -10.42 -12.77
CA ARG A 138 11.30 -9.84 -13.54
C ARG A 138 10.75 -8.56 -12.90
N LEU A 139 10.59 -8.53 -11.57
CA LEU A 139 10.06 -7.38 -10.84
C LEU A 139 11.02 -6.19 -10.86
N CYS A 140 12.33 -6.45 -10.93
CA CYS A 140 13.38 -5.44 -11.01
C CYS A 140 13.72 -5.02 -12.44
N ALA A 141 13.12 -5.64 -13.48
CA ALA A 141 13.36 -5.21 -14.84
C ALA A 141 12.91 -3.75 -15.04
N PRO A 142 13.70 -2.89 -15.72
CA PRO A 142 13.35 -1.48 -15.95
C PRO A 142 11.94 -1.29 -16.49
N GLU A 143 11.50 -2.14 -17.40
CA GLU A 143 10.17 -2.10 -18.01
C GLU A 143 9.06 -2.41 -16.99
N ALA A 144 9.31 -3.30 -16.02
CA ALA A 144 8.37 -3.61 -14.95
C ALA A 144 8.30 -2.46 -13.94
N LEU A 145 9.44 -1.83 -13.62
CA LEU A 145 9.49 -0.71 -12.68
C LEU A 145 8.73 0.51 -13.17
N VAL A 146 8.75 0.82 -14.46
CA VAL A 146 7.99 1.94 -15.05
C VAL A 146 6.50 1.88 -14.69
N SER A 147 5.96 0.66 -14.55
CA SER A 147 4.54 0.40 -14.24
C SER A 147 4.31 -0.15 -12.84
N ALA A 148 5.33 -0.18 -11.98
CA ALA A 148 5.21 -0.75 -10.65
C ALA A 148 4.24 0.04 -9.76
N ASP A 149 3.58 -0.67 -8.88
CA ASP A 149 2.71 -0.08 -7.87
C ASP A 149 3.52 0.67 -6.81
N PHE A 150 3.16 1.91 -6.54
CA PHE A 150 3.89 2.74 -5.59
C PHE A 150 2.99 3.67 -4.77
N THR A 151 3.51 4.12 -3.63
CA THR A 151 3.00 5.24 -2.86
C THR A 151 4.09 6.23 -2.53
N LEU A 152 3.70 7.50 -2.42
CA LEU A 152 4.52 8.59 -1.87
C LEU A 152 4.02 8.90 -0.46
N SER A 153 4.92 8.95 0.51
CA SER A 153 4.62 9.39 1.87
C SER A 153 5.24 10.78 2.14
N GLY A 154 5.30 11.20 3.40
CA GLY A 154 6.00 12.45 3.77
C GLY A 154 7.52 12.39 3.61
N MET A 155 8.14 11.22 3.50
CA MET A 155 9.60 11.05 3.54
C MET A 155 10.14 10.06 2.50
N GLU A 156 9.32 9.17 1.97
CA GLU A 156 9.77 8.04 1.16
C GLU A 156 8.84 7.69 0.01
N LEU A 157 9.42 7.16 -1.05
CA LEU A 157 8.77 6.36 -2.07
C LEU A 157 8.73 4.90 -1.60
N THR A 158 7.57 4.28 -1.66
CA THR A 158 7.42 2.86 -1.39
C THR A 158 6.88 2.15 -2.63
N LEU A 159 7.62 1.16 -3.14
CA LEU A 159 7.14 0.24 -4.16
C LEU A 159 6.49 -0.96 -3.48
N HIS A 160 5.32 -1.39 -3.96
CA HIS A 160 4.52 -2.45 -3.36
C HIS A 160 4.48 -3.69 -4.25
N TYR A 161 4.61 -4.86 -3.64
CA TYR A 161 4.60 -6.16 -4.31
C TYR A 161 3.72 -7.15 -3.55
N ALA A 162 3.13 -8.10 -4.25
CA ALA A 162 2.57 -9.28 -3.60
C ALA A 162 3.73 -10.16 -3.11
N ALA A 163 3.74 -10.47 -1.82
CA ALA A 163 4.82 -11.30 -1.26
C ALA A 163 4.87 -12.71 -1.88
N GLY A 164 3.71 -13.21 -2.35
CA GLY A 164 3.60 -14.50 -3.04
C GLY A 164 4.30 -14.56 -4.39
N ASP A 165 4.58 -13.41 -5.02
CA ASP A 165 5.36 -13.35 -6.26
C ASP A 165 6.86 -13.62 -6.03
N ILE A 166 7.33 -13.46 -4.78
CA ILE A 166 8.72 -13.60 -4.37
C ILE A 166 8.92 -14.89 -3.58
N VAL A 167 8.03 -15.14 -2.62
CA VAL A 167 8.03 -16.34 -1.78
C VAL A 167 6.70 -17.07 -1.97
N PRO A 168 6.67 -18.20 -2.72
CA PRO A 168 5.45 -18.92 -3.01
C PRO A 168 4.62 -19.26 -1.75
N GLY A 169 3.31 -19.01 -1.82
CA GLY A 169 2.38 -19.27 -0.72
C GLY A 169 2.23 -18.14 0.29
N LYS A 170 2.99 -17.06 0.22
CA LYS A 170 2.74 -15.85 1.00
C LYS A 170 1.50 -15.12 0.45
N VAL A 171 0.62 -14.68 1.33
CA VAL A 171 -0.61 -13.93 0.98
C VAL A 171 -0.59 -12.50 1.50
N THR A 172 0.59 -11.99 1.85
CA THR A 172 0.80 -10.63 2.38
C THR A 172 1.34 -9.71 1.29
N LEU A 173 1.43 -8.42 1.61
CA LEU A 173 2.20 -7.45 0.83
C LEU A 173 3.63 -7.38 1.33
N THR A 174 4.53 -7.06 0.42
CA THR A 174 5.88 -6.65 0.72
C THR A 174 6.23 -5.37 -0.03
N HIS A 175 7.35 -4.74 0.29
CA HIS A 175 7.68 -3.44 -0.27
C HIS A 175 9.18 -3.18 -0.30
N ALA A 176 9.60 -2.31 -1.23
CA ALA A 176 10.90 -1.67 -1.25
C ALA A 176 10.73 -0.16 -0.96
N ARG A 177 11.53 0.39 -0.05
CA ARG A 177 11.44 1.79 0.40
C ARG A 177 12.69 2.56 0.04
N PHE A 178 12.47 3.78 -0.41
CA PHE A 178 13.55 4.69 -0.80
C PHE A 178 13.29 6.07 -0.19
N PHE A 179 14.23 6.59 0.57
CA PHE A 179 14.14 7.95 1.10
C PHE A 179 14.35 8.99 -0.01
N TYR A 180 13.57 10.04 0.00
CA TYR A 180 13.64 11.10 -1.03
C TYR A 180 15.03 11.72 -1.21
N PRO A 181 15.83 11.98 -0.17
CA PRO A 181 17.18 12.51 -0.35
C PRO A 181 18.06 11.69 -1.30
N ASP A 182 17.91 10.35 -1.28
CA ASP A 182 18.69 9.44 -2.09
C ASP A 182 18.19 9.39 -3.55
N LEU A 183 16.94 9.79 -3.78
CA LEU A 183 16.28 9.73 -5.09
C LEU A 183 16.32 11.07 -5.85
N ARG A 184 16.55 12.19 -5.18
CA ARG A 184 16.37 13.56 -5.74
C ARG A 184 17.13 13.78 -7.04
N VAL A 185 18.32 13.23 -7.18
CA VAL A 185 19.17 13.38 -8.37
C VAL A 185 18.65 12.60 -9.58
N LEU A 186 17.71 11.68 -9.37
CA LEU A 186 17.08 10.83 -10.37
C LEU A 186 15.69 11.34 -10.78
N MET A 187 15.15 12.35 -10.07
CA MET A 187 13.78 12.81 -10.23
C MET A 187 13.64 13.90 -11.29
N THR A 188 12.52 13.83 -12.00
CA THR A 188 12.02 14.93 -12.84
C THR A 188 11.54 16.12 -12.00
N GLU A 189 11.21 17.25 -12.65
CA GLU A 189 10.54 18.37 -11.98
C GLU A 189 9.23 17.95 -11.30
N THR A 190 8.45 17.06 -11.91
CA THR A 190 7.22 16.50 -11.32
C THR A 190 7.55 15.68 -10.07
N GLY A 191 8.57 14.84 -10.12
CA GLY A 191 9.04 14.06 -8.98
C GLY A 191 9.49 14.93 -7.82
N LEU A 192 10.28 15.94 -8.09
CA LEU A 192 10.72 16.90 -7.08
C LEU A 192 9.53 17.65 -6.46
N ALA A 193 8.56 18.09 -7.26
CA ALA A 193 7.37 18.77 -6.76
C ALA A 193 6.45 17.85 -5.94
N ALA A 194 6.31 16.58 -6.35
CA ALA A 194 5.48 15.60 -5.65
C ALA A 194 6.08 15.17 -4.30
N THR A 195 7.39 15.30 -4.13
CA THR A 195 8.11 14.92 -2.91
C THR A 195 8.56 16.13 -2.07
N ASP A 196 8.26 17.36 -2.49
CA ASP A 196 8.55 18.57 -1.73
C ASP A 196 7.52 18.80 -0.62
N ASN A 197 7.84 18.32 0.56
CA ASN A 197 7.03 18.49 1.77
C ASN A 197 7.49 19.64 2.66
N SER A 198 8.35 20.54 2.16
CA SER A 198 8.95 21.65 2.93
C SER A 198 7.91 22.63 3.50
N ARG A 199 6.73 22.72 2.88
CA ARG A 199 5.62 23.57 3.33
C ARG A 199 4.73 22.95 4.39
N TRP A 200 4.84 21.64 4.62
CA TRP A 200 4.04 20.97 5.63
C TRP A 200 4.65 21.18 7.01
N LYS A 201 3.82 21.64 7.93
CA LYS A 201 4.20 21.70 9.34
C LYS A 201 4.11 20.28 9.90
N MET A 202 5.24 19.60 9.97
CA MET A 202 5.31 18.24 10.53
C MET A 202 5.81 18.29 11.96
N VAL A 203 5.19 17.52 12.82
CA VAL A 203 5.64 17.26 14.19
C VAL A 203 5.82 15.75 14.31
N ALA A 204 7.04 15.31 14.62
CA ALA A 204 7.30 13.93 15.00
C ALA A 204 7.15 13.82 16.52
N VAL A 205 6.26 12.94 16.96
CA VAL A 205 6.13 12.57 18.38
C VAL A 205 6.67 11.17 18.53
N THR A 206 7.75 11.03 19.31
CA THR A 206 8.33 9.74 19.63
C THR A 206 8.05 9.43 21.11
N PHE A 207 7.66 8.20 21.38
CA PHE A 207 7.49 7.69 22.73
C PHE A 207 8.61 6.67 22.96
N ASP A 208 9.68 7.15 23.59
CA ASP A 208 10.75 6.28 24.07
C ASP A 208 10.37 5.74 25.46
N ASP A 209 10.58 4.47 25.69
CA ASP A 209 10.36 3.81 26.98
C ASP A 209 8.92 3.87 27.52
N GLY A 210 7.94 3.54 26.70
CA GLY A 210 6.61 3.20 27.22
C GLY A 210 6.73 2.13 28.32
N PRO A 211 5.94 2.21 29.40
CA PRO A 211 6.03 1.25 30.50
C PRO A 211 5.90 -0.17 29.98
N LYS A 212 6.89 -1.01 30.27
CA LYS A 212 6.98 -2.40 29.77
C LYS A 212 5.80 -3.29 30.17
N ASP A 213 5.03 -2.85 31.15
CA ASP A 213 3.98 -3.65 31.80
C ASP A 213 2.57 -3.06 31.67
N TYR A 214 2.38 -1.97 30.90
CA TYR A 214 1.07 -1.34 30.69
C TYR A 214 0.75 -1.15 29.20
N PRO A 215 -0.51 -1.34 28.80
CA PRO A 215 -0.95 -1.03 27.44
C PRO A 215 -0.68 0.44 27.13
N SER A 216 -0.15 0.71 25.93
CA SER A 216 0.20 2.06 25.45
C SER A 216 -0.98 3.07 25.43
N THR A 217 -2.22 2.61 25.67
CA THR A 217 -3.41 3.44 25.82
C THR A 217 -3.32 4.39 27.03
N TYR A 218 -2.49 4.11 28.02
CA TYR A 218 -2.33 5.01 29.18
C TYR A 218 -1.45 6.24 28.92
N THR A 219 -0.68 6.25 27.85
CA THR A 219 0.14 7.40 27.46
C THR A 219 -0.62 8.49 26.73
N LEU A 220 -1.87 8.22 26.30
CA LEU A 220 -2.70 9.18 25.56
C LEU A 220 -3.63 10.01 26.49
N ASP A 221 -3.76 9.63 27.75
CA ASP A 221 -4.61 10.29 28.76
C ASP A 221 -3.84 11.24 29.70
N ALA A 222 -2.58 11.53 29.42
CA ALA A 222 -1.75 12.51 30.15
C ALA A 222 -1.56 13.76 29.28
#